data_97e7e8d09c819d09c9d37b884a5d3aaa
#
_entry.id   97e7e8d09c819d09c9d37b884a5d3aaa
#
_cell.length_a   1.000
_cell.length_b   1.000
_cell.length_c   1.000
_cell.angle_alpha   90.00
_cell.angle_beta   90.00
_cell.angle_gamma   90.00
#
_symmetry.space_group_name_H-M   'P 1'
#
loop_
_entity.id
_entity.type
_entity.pdbx_description
1 polymer ?
#
loop_
_entity_poly.entity_id
_entity_poly.type
_entity_poly.pdbx_seq_one_letter_code
_entity_poly.pdbx_strand_id
1 'polypeptide(L)'
;MRSPKPSEQHLRGATFVVAGLLALLLVVTAAGVLARTGKGGTDAKVRPVWTWSPPMPHRRSYTASTEIGGKIYVAAGMVGNSGKPLDLFERFDARTGRWSSLTPLPHEFSAAAGARLGQTFFVIGGNSPEVDGRQMYAYDTRRGSWRTLTPLPAPRTNLAAVGLGGRIYAIGGLDPVNPVQTVYAYDVARESWSEVAPLPEAIHAMAATVFKGEIWVLGGRLKSQEILRRVWIYNPARNEWRAGPSMPKPMDLLGVVTVGNKSHAVLESKYFVYDGATRKWQRGPSLKVPRHALALYAVGGRLYAIGGCIVPQLEDSPAVETLRLTR
;
A
#
# COMPACT_ATOMS: atom_id res chain seq x y z
N MET A 1 51.64 -22.48 33.20
CA MET A 1 51.98 -21.06 33.31
C MET A 1 50.73 -20.26 33.47
N ARG A 2 50.64 -19.46 34.51
CA ARG A 2 49.46 -18.82 35.05
C ARG A 2 49.10 -17.53 34.28
N SER A 3 47.83 -17.32 33.97
CA SER A 3 47.27 -16.03 33.54
C SER A 3 47.13 -15.07 34.73
N PRO A 4 47.32 -13.75 34.58
CA PRO A 4 46.90 -12.78 35.58
C PRO A 4 45.51 -12.17 35.29
N LYS A 5 44.78 -11.92 36.40
CA LYS A 5 43.52 -11.19 36.50
C LYS A 5 43.75 -9.67 36.35
N PRO A 6 42.76 -8.90 35.87
CA PRO A 6 42.78 -7.44 35.94
C PRO A 6 42.24 -6.91 37.28
N SER A 7 42.84 -5.81 37.72
CA SER A 7 42.59 -5.05 38.92
C SER A 7 41.38 -4.13 38.85
N GLU A 8 40.66 -4.06 39.96
CA GLU A 8 39.66 -3.03 40.29
C GLU A 8 40.27 -1.65 40.49
N GLN A 9 39.67 -0.60 39.98
CA GLN A 9 39.82 0.75 40.55
C GLN A 9 38.54 1.60 40.38
N HIS A 10 37.96 1.88 41.53
CA HIS A 10 37.37 3.11 42.07
C HIS A 10 36.12 3.76 41.39
N LEU A 11 34.99 3.54 42.07
CA LEU A 11 33.85 4.45 42.15
C LEU A 11 34.28 5.85 42.66
N ARG A 12 33.81 6.91 42.01
CA ARG A 12 33.49 8.17 42.67
C ARG A 12 32.15 8.67 42.20
N GLY A 13 31.27 8.98 43.15
CA GLY A 13 29.90 9.42 42.97
C GLY A 13 29.78 10.85 42.43
N ALA A 14 28.70 11.10 41.77
CA ALA A 14 28.16 12.43 41.49
C ALA A 14 26.72 12.50 41.95
N THR A 15 26.54 13.28 43.01
CA THR A 15 25.28 13.69 43.61
C THR A 15 24.55 14.63 42.66
N PHE A 16 23.36 14.30 42.16
CA PHE A 16 22.51 15.24 41.44
C PHE A 16 21.53 15.92 42.40
N VAL A 17 21.66 17.23 42.48
CA VAL A 17 20.79 18.15 43.19
C VAL A 17 19.46 18.28 42.42
N VAL A 18 18.36 17.99 43.11
CA VAL A 18 17.02 18.28 42.62
C VAL A 18 16.70 19.75 42.88
N ALA A 19 16.62 20.55 41.82
CA ALA A 19 16.11 21.93 41.88
C ALA A 19 14.66 21.94 41.43
N GLY A 20 13.77 22.27 42.34
CA GLY A 20 12.35 22.47 42.08
C GLY A 20 12.09 23.74 41.25
N LEU A 21 11.19 23.66 40.31
CA LEU A 21 10.64 24.81 39.58
C LEU A 21 9.21 25.10 40.05
N LEU A 22 9.05 26.26 40.66
CA LEU A 22 7.78 26.85 41.05
C LEU A 22 6.91 27.14 39.81
N ALA A 23 5.66 26.75 39.90
CA ALA A 23 4.61 27.16 38.97
C ALA A 23 4.24 28.63 39.21
N LEU A 24 4.43 29.47 38.20
CA LEU A 24 3.93 30.86 38.22
C LEU A 24 2.55 30.90 37.57
N LEU A 25 1.52 31.11 38.38
CA LEU A 25 0.15 31.39 37.94
C LEU A 25 0.10 32.87 37.44
N LEU A 26 -0.07 33.07 36.14
CA LEU A 26 -0.39 34.39 35.56
C LEU A 26 -1.91 34.51 35.42
N VAL A 27 -2.50 35.34 36.30
CA VAL A 27 -3.87 35.82 36.14
C VAL A 27 -3.88 36.93 35.11
N VAL A 28 -4.50 36.67 33.94
CA VAL A 28 -4.73 37.69 32.92
C VAL A 28 -6.14 38.24 33.11
N THR A 29 -6.23 39.48 33.56
CA THR A 29 -7.46 40.26 33.66
C THR A 29 -8.02 40.61 32.28
N ALA A 30 -9.30 40.36 32.09
CA ALA A 30 -10.04 40.70 30.88
C ALA A 30 -10.13 42.24 30.72
N ALA A 31 -9.48 42.76 29.69
CA ALA A 31 -9.75 44.10 29.18
C ALA A 31 -10.47 43.98 27.85
N GLY A 32 -11.67 44.54 27.76
CA GLY A 32 -12.53 44.49 26.59
C GLY A 32 -11.89 45.08 25.35
N VAL A 33 -11.93 44.34 24.25
CA VAL A 33 -11.65 44.86 22.91
C VAL A 33 -12.95 44.84 22.11
N LEU A 34 -13.38 46.06 21.74
CA LEU A 34 -14.51 46.29 20.84
C LEU A 34 -14.40 45.48 19.57
N ALA A 35 -15.45 44.70 19.27
CA ALA A 35 -15.62 43.99 18.01
C ALA A 35 -15.72 45.01 16.85
N ARG A 36 -14.69 45.02 16.00
CA ARG A 36 -14.80 45.53 14.63
C ARG A 36 -15.43 44.46 13.78
N THR A 37 -16.68 44.67 13.38
CA THR A 37 -17.34 43.87 12.35
C THR A 37 -16.68 44.13 10.99
N GLY A 38 -15.62 43.39 10.69
CA GLY A 38 -15.03 43.33 9.36
C GLY A 38 -15.73 42.21 8.57
N LYS A 39 -16.68 42.55 7.69
CA LYS A 39 -17.13 41.67 6.61
C LYS A 39 -15.94 41.44 5.68
N GLY A 40 -15.49 40.18 5.56
CA GLY A 40 -14.43 39.79 4.65
C GLY A 40 -13.80 38.44 5.04
N GLY A 41 -14.64 37.45 5.32
CA GLY A 41 -14.15 36.07 5.45
C GLY A 41 -13.80 35.52 4.08
N THR A 42 -12.57 35.70 3.64
CA THR A 42 -12.01 34.83 2.60
C THR A 42 -11.93 33.43 3.23
N ASP A 43 -12.80 32.50 2.81
CA ASP A 43 -12.67 31.09 3.08
C ASP A 43 -11.26 30.64 2.59
N ALA A 44 -10.31 30.72 3.48
CA ALA A 44 -8.99 30.14 3.22
C ALA A 44 -9.22 28.64 3.00
N LYS A 45 -9.25 28.23 1.74
CA LYS A 45 -9.36 26.80 1.37
C LYS A 45 -8.27 26.06 2.11
N VAL A 46 -8.64 25.36 3.19
CA VAL A 46 -7.71 24.53 3.96
C VAL A 46 -7.09 23.54 2.99
N ARG A 47 -5.80 23.67 2.75
CA ARG A 47 -5.08 22.76 1.86
C ARG A 47 -5.12 21.36 2.47
N PRO A 48 -5.52 20.34 1.72
CA PRO A 48 -5.54 18.97 2.24
C PRO A 48 -4.12 18.55 2.64
N VAL A 49 -3.99 17.95 3.81
CA VAL A 49 -2.72 17.43 4.35
C VAL A 49 -2.91 16.00 4.82
N TRP A 50 -1.85 15.18 4.71
CA TRP A 50 -1.83 13.85 5.31
C TRP A 50 -1.80 13.97 6.84
N THR A 51 -2.62 13.18 7.50
CA THR A 51 -2.72 13.08 8.95
C THR A 51 -2.53 11.65 9.41
N TRP A 52 -2.15 11.45 10.67
CA TRP A 52 -1.99 10.12 11.23
C TRP A 52 -3.34 9.43 11.45
N SER A 53 -3.35 8.12 11.27
CA SER A 53 -4.39 7.18 11.65
C SER A 53 -3.78 6.13 12.57
N PRO A 54 -4.54 5.35 13.35
CA PRO A 54 -3.99 4.27 14.17
C PRO A 54 -3.06 3.36 13.36
N PRO A 55 -1.81 3.14 13.83
CA PRO A 55 -0.83 2.34 13.11
C PRO A 55 -1.25 0.87 13.01
N MET A 56 -0.63 0.14 12.08
CA MET A 56 -0.76 -1.31 11.99
C MET A 56 -0.22 -1.96 13.28
N PRO A 57 -0.86 -3.02 13.79
CA PRO A 57 -0.33 -3.77 14.93
C PRO A 57 1.04 -4.39 14.64
N HIS A 58 1.24 -4.90 13.43
CA HIS A 58 2.50 -5.50 12.99
C HIS A 58 3.05 -4.74 11.78
N ARG A 59 4.19 -4.07 11.99
CA ARG A 59 4.91 -3.37 10.90
C ARG A 59 5.32 -4.37 9.82
N ARG A 60 5.08 -4.04 8.54
CA ARG A 60 5.49 -4.85 7.39
C ARG A 60 5.32 -4.12 6.07
N SER A 61 5.99 -4.65 5.06
CA SER A 61 5.96 -4.19 3.67
C SER A 61 5.60 -5.33 2.72
N TYR A 62 5.47 -5.06 1.42
CA TYR A 62 5.18 -6.05 0.37
C TYR A 62 3.95 -6.91 0.66
N THR A 63 2.91 -6.30 1.19
CA THR A 63 1.67 -6.97 1.59
C THR A 63 0.72 -7.17 0.41
N ALA A 64 -0.03 -8.27 0.41
CA ALA A 64 -1.26 -8.39 -0.35
C ALA A 64 -2.39 -7.69 0.41
N SER A 65 -3.12 -6.82 -0.26
CA SER A 65 -4.15 -6.03 0.42
C SER A 65 -5.33 -5.70 -0.48
N THR A 66 -6.45 -5.32 0.13
CA THR A 66 -7.65 -4.85 -0.58
C THR A 66 -8.58 -4.06 0.34
N GLU A 67 -9.53 -3.33 -0.26
CA GLU A 67 -10.64 -2.69 0.47
C GLU A 67 -11.95 -3.40 0.15
N ILE A 68 -12.74 -3.74 1.16
CA ILE A 68 -14.08 -4.32 1.00
C ILE A 68 -15.01 -3.76 2.09
N GLY A 69 -16.07 -3.10 1.67
CA GLY A 69 -17.15 -2.66 2.58
C GLY A 69 -16.70 -1.69 3.67
N GLY A 70 -15.81 -0.76 3.36
CA GLY A 70 -15.29 0.23 4.30
C GLY A 70 -14.20 -0.30 5.23
N LYS A 71 -13.70 -1.50 4.97
CA LYS A 71 -12.62 -2.14 5.72
C LYS A 71 -11.46 -2.45 4.80
N ILE A 72 -10.23 -2.21 5.29
CA ILE A 72 -9.01 -2.52 4.57
C ILE A 72 -8.43 -3.80 5.15
N TYR A 73 -8.23 -4.79 4.29
CA TYR A 73 -7.67 -6.10 4.61
C TYR A 73 -6.21 -6.12 4.16
N VAL A 74 -5.31 -6.53 5.06
CA VAL A 74 -3.86 -6.58 4.84
C VAL A 74 -3.37 -7.96 5.22
N ALA A 75 -2.91 -8.73 4.23
CA ALA A 75 -2.45 -10.09 4.38
C ALA A 75 -0.98 -10.22 3.98
N ALA A 76 -0.31 -11.24 4.48
CA ALA A 76 1.07 -11.54 4.11
C ALA A 76 2.05 -10.38 4.40
N GLY A 77 3.10 -10.28 3.61
CA GLY A 77 4.14 -9.27 3.71
C GLY A 77 5.43 -9.82 4.26
N MET A 78 6.37 -8.94 4.54
CA MET A 78 7.65 -9.32 5.14
C MET A 78 8.08 -8.32 6.21
N VAL A 79 8.96 -8.77 7.11
CA VAL A 79 9.54 -7.96 8.18
C VAL A 79 11.07 -7.91 8.03
N GLY A 80 11.59 -6.70 8.14
CA GLY A 80 13.01 -6.42 8.28
C GLY A 80 13.83 -6.71 7.03
N ASN A 81 15.11 -6.39 7.11
CA ASN A 81 16.10 -6.63 6.05
C ASN A 81 16.33 -8.12 5.76
N SER A 82 15.87 -9.01 6.65
CA SER A 82 15.90 -10.46 6.40
C SER A 82 14.92 -10.90 5.31
N GLY A 83 13.93 -10.08 4.98
CA GLY A 83 12.91 -10.41 4.00
C GLY A 83 12.01 -11.59 4.43
N LYS A 84 11.94 -11.90 5.75
CA LYS A 84 11.15 -13.03 6.25
C LYS A 84 9.67 -12.85 5.87
N PRO A 85 9.09 -13.78 5.08
CA PRO A 85 7.67 -13.77 4.75
C PRO A 85 6.79 -13.97 5.99
N LEU A 86 5.51 -13.61 5.89
CA LEU A 86 4.53 -13.68 6.97
C LEU A 86 3.22 -14.28 6.47
N ASP A 87 2.50 -14.95 7.36
CA ASP A 87 1.13 -15.43 7.18
C ASP A 87 0.06 -14.49 7.77
N LEU A 88 0.49 -13.40 8.41
CA LEU A 88 -0.38 -12.46 9.13
C LEU A 88 -1.51 -11.94 8.25
N PHE A 89 -2.70 -11.87 8.86
CA PHE A 89 -3.87 -11.27 8.25
C PHE A 89 -4.59 -10.34 9.21
N GLU A 90 -4.71 -9.08 8.83
CA GLU A 90 -5.28 -8.02 9.66
C GLU A 90 -6.30 -7.20 8.88
N ARG A 91 -7.23 -6.61 9.60
CA ARG A 91 -8.29 -5.78 9.05
C ARG A 91 -8.39 -4.47 9.80
N PHE A 92 -8.33 -3.37 9.06
CA PHE A 92 -8.61 -2.02 9.56
C PHE A 92 -10.05 -1.64 9.25
N ASP A 93 -10.83 -1.28 10.27
CA ASP A 93 -12.16 -0.70 10.10
C ASP A 93 -12.04 0.83 10.07
N ALA A 94 -12.20 1.44 8.89
CA ALA A 94 -12.02 2.88 8.69
C ALA A 94 -13.08 3.73 9.41
N ARG A 95 -14.24 3.15 9.76
CA ARG A 95 -15.30 3.84 10.51
C ARG A 95 -14.96 3.99 11.99
N THR A 96 -14.35 2.97 12.58
CA THR A 96 -14.01 2.95 14.02
C THR A 96 -12.54 3.28 14.29
N GLY A 97 -11.68 3.26 13.26
CA GLY A 97 -10.24 3.42 13.39
C GLY A 97 -9.55 2.24 14.10
N ARG A 98 -10.15 1.05 14.12
CA ARG A 98 -9.64 -0.11 14.86
C ARG A 98 -9.08 -1.18 13.93
N TRP A 99 -7.98 -1.79 14.37
CA TRP A 99 -7.41 -2.99 13.79
C TRP A 99 -7.96 -4.25 14.47
N SER A 100 -8.03 -5.33 13.72
CA SER A 100 -8.38 -6.68 14.21
C SER A 100 -7.53 -7.71 13.49
N SER A 101 -6.96 -8.67 14.22
CA SER A 101 -6.36 -9.86 13.63
C SER A 101 -7.45 -10.80 13.13
N LEU A 102 -7.20 -11.45 12.04
CA LEU A 102 -8.08 -12.43 11.39
C LEU A 102 -7.35 -13.78 11.30
N THR A 103 -8.05 -14.82 10.84
CA THR A 103 -7.44 -16.13 10.56
C THR A 103 -6.29 -15.98 9.57
N PRO A 104 -5.04 -16.34 9.93
CA PRO A 104 -3.88 -16.16 9.07
C PRO A 104 -4.02 -16.91 7.74
N LEU A 105 -3.14 -16.61 6.80
CA LEU A 105 -2.98 -17.37 5.57
C LEU A 105 -2.47 -18.78 5.87
N PRO A 106 -2.76 -19.78 5.00
CA PRO A 106 -2.25 -21.14 5.16
C PRO A 106 -0.72 -21.27 5.11
N HIS A 107 -0.04 -20.31 4.47
CA HIS A 107 1.42 -20.26 4.32
C HIS A 107 1.92 -18.82 4.43
N GLU A 108 3.22 -18.67 4.73
CA GLU A 108 3.91 -17.38 4.75
C GLU A 108 4.18 -16.88 3.31
N PHE A 109 3.89 -15.60 3.05
CA PHE A 109 4.16 -14.95 1.75
C PHE A 109 4.69 -13.54 1.90
N SER A 110 5.52 -13.13 0.94
CA SER A 110 5.84 -11.73 0.65
C SER A 110 5.68 -11.46 -0.85
N ALA A 111 5.49 -10.19 -1.22
CA ALA A 111 5.37 -9.77 -2.62
C ALA A 111 4.27 -10.53 -3.42
N ALA A 112 3.24 -11.01 -2.72
CA ALA A 112 2.00 -11.50 -3.31
C ALA A 112 1.11 -10.32 -3.72
N ALA A 113 0.25 -10.50 -4.72
CA ALA A 113 -0.74 -9.50 -5.09
C ALA A 113 -2.06 -9.71 -4.37
N GLY A 114 -2.72 -8.60 -4.01
CA GLY A 114 -4.06 -8.58 -3.49
C GLY A 114 -5.07 -8.08 -4.53
N ALA A 115 -6.21 -8.74 -4.64
CA ALA A 115 -7.32 -8.29 -5.49
C ALA A 115 -8.66 -8.54 -4.80
N ARG A 116 -9.73 -7.87 -5.26
CA ARG A 116 -11.09 -8.16 -4.81
C ARG A 116 -12.05 -8.40 -5.95
N LEU A 117 -13.05 -9.23 -5.70
CA LEU A 117 -14.25 -9.31 -6.51
C LEU A 117 -15.47 -9.50 -5.58
N GLY A 118 -16.38 -8.54 -5.58
CA GLY A 118 -17.48 -8.51 -4.63
C GLY A 118 -17.00 -8.47 -3.19
N GLN A 119 -17.38 -9.45 -2.37
CA GLN A 119 -17.04 -9.60 -0.96
C GLN A 119 -15.86 -10.58 -0.73
N THR A 120 -15.16 -10.95 -1.77
CA THR A 120 -14.04 -11.90 -1.69
C THR A 120 -12.71 -11.18 -1.89
N PHE A 121 -11.78 -11.39 -0.98
CA PHE A 121 -10.39 -10.98 -1.09
C PHE A 121 -9.56 -12.14 -1.63
N PHE A 122 -8.78 -11.88 -2.67
CA PHE A 122 -7.87 -12.84 -3.30
C PHE A 122 -6.43 -12.48 -3.00
N VAL A 123 -5.62 -13.47 -2.61
CA VAL A 123 -4.15 -13.39 -2.46
C VAL A 123 -3.54 -14.32 -3.50
N ILE A 124 -2.62 -13.80 -4.31
CA ILE A 124 -2.16 -14.46 -5.54
C ILE A 124 -0.65 -14.40 -5.65
N GLY A 125 -0.03 -15.57 -5.87
CA GLY A 125 1.41 -15.69 -6.01
C GLY A 125 2.17 -15.29 -4.76
N GLY A 126 3.34 -14.71 -4.93
CA GLY A 126 4.22 -14.27 -3.86
C GLY A 126 5.41 -15.21 -3.65
N ASN A 127 6.39 -14.71 -2.90
CA ASN A 127 7.55 -15.47 -2.47
C ASN A 127 7.23 -16.16 -1.13
N SER A 128 7.47 -17.46 -1.07
CA SER A 128 7.25 -18.31 0.11
C SER A 128 8.39 -19.31 0.24
N PRO A 129 8.84 -19.64 1.47
CA PRO A 129 9.78 -20.73 1.68
C PRO A 129 9.12 -22.11 1.64
N GLU A 130 7.79 -22.17 1.67
CA GLU A 130 7.01 -23.40 1.85
C GLU A 130 6.42 -23.92 0.53
N VAL A 131 6.15 -23.01 -0.41
CA VAL A 131 5.42 -23.32 -1.66
C VAL A 131 6.01 -22.57 -2.85
N ASP A 132 5.66 -22.98 -4.07
CA ASP A 132 6.32 -22.55 -5.31
C ASP A 132 5.90 -21.18 -5.88
N GLY A 133 5.09 -20.40 -5.15
CA GLY A 133 4.66 -19.07 -5.61
C GLY A 133 3.55 -19.06 -6.65
N ARG A 134 2.85 -20.19 -6.88
CA ARG A 134 1.65 -20.25 -7.73
C ARG A 134 0.33 -20.15 -6.96
N GLN A 135 0.38 -20.19 -5.64
CA GLN A 135 -0.81 -20.29 -4.80
C GLN A 135 -1.78 -19.13 -5.03
N MET A 136 -3.06 -19.47 -4.96
CA MET A 136 -4.16 -18.52 -4.94
C MET A 136 -5.12 -18.87 -3.82
N TYR A 137 -5.38 -17.92 -2.95
CA TYR A 137 -6.33 -18.03 -1.84
C TYR A 137 -7.45 -17.02 -1.98
N ALA A 138 -8.66 -17.42 -1.57
CA ALA A 138 -9.81 -16.56 -1.49
C ALA A 138 -10.33 -16.50 -0.05
N TYR A 139 -10.46 -15.30 0.49
CA TYR A 139 -11.09 -15.04 1.80
C TYR A 139 -12.50 -14.52 1.58
N ASP A 140 -13.48 -15.28 2.06
CA ASP A 140 -14.87 -14.82 2.11
C ASP A 140 -15.07 -13.95 3.36
N THR A 141 -15.28 -12.64 3.17
CA THR A 141 -15.44 -11.68 4.28
C THR A 141 -16.71 -11.87 5.08
N ARG A 142 -17.69 -12.61 4.57
CA ARG A 142 -18.95 -12.94 5.27
C ARG A 142 -18.78 -14.19 6.14
N ARG A 143 -18.07 -15.21 5.62
CA ARG A 143 -17.81 -16.48 6.31
C ARG A 143 -16.61 -16.39 7.25
N GLY A 144 -15.68 -15.47 6.99
CA GLY A 144 -14.46 -15.31 7.78
C GLY A 144 -13.44 -16.44 7.57
N SER A 145 -13.39 -17.06 6.41
CA SER A 145 -12.54 -18.22 6.14
C SER A 145 -11.85 -18.15 4.79
N TRP A 146 -10.65 -18.75 4.73
CA TRP A 146 -9.87 -18.96 3.51
C TRP A 146 -10.32 -20.21 2.74
N ARG A 147 -10.19 -20.15 1.43
CA ARG A 147 -10.32 -21.27 0.50
C ARG A 147 -9.13 -21.24 -0.47
N THR A 148 -8.52 -22.40 -0.70
CA THR A 148 -7.51 -22.59 -1.76
C THR A 148 -8.23 -22.67 -3.10
N LEU A 149 -7.68 -22.00 -4.11
CA LEU A 149 -8.18 -21.97 -5.47
C LEU A 149 -7.20 -22.62 -6.44
N THR A 150 -7.61 -22.78 -7.70
CA THR A 150 -6.74 -23.25 -8.79
C THR A 150 -5.50 -22.34 -8.84
N PRO A 151 -4.28 -22.91 -8.71
CA PRO A 151 -3.05 -22.13 -8.68
C PRO A 151 -2.79 -21.45 -10.04
N LEU A 152 -1.97 -20.41 -10.03
CA LEU A 152 -1.43 -19.78 -11.25
C LEU A 152 -0.77 -20.84 -12.15
N PRO A 153 -0.83 -20.67 -13.48
CA PRO A 153 -0.12 -21.57 -14.41
C PRO A 153 1.40 -21.56 -14.21
N ALA A 154 1.97 -20.44 -13.76
CA ALA A 154 3.40 -20.31 -13.44
C ALA A 154 3.63 -19.47 -12.19
N PRO A 155 4.75 -19.65 -11.44
CA PRO A 155 5.09 -18.84 -10.28
C PRO A 155 5.14 -17.34 -10.60
N ARG A 156 4.73 -16.51 -9.66
CA ARG A 156 4.79 -15.03 -9.80
C ARG A 156 5.04 -14.36 -8.47
N THR A 157 6.00 -13.44 -8.46
CA THR A 157 6.23 -12.51 -7.36
C THR A 157 6.22 -11.06 -7.90
N ASN A 158 6.00 -10.08 -7.04
CA ASN A 158 5.96 -8.66 -7.45
C ASN A 158 5.06 -8.37 -8.67
N LEU A 159 3.98 -9.15 -8.80
CA LEU A 159 2.95 -8.97 -9.81
C LEU A 159 1.92 -7.94 -9.34
N ALA A 160 1.12 -7.43 -10.28
CA ALA A 160 -0.09 -6.69 -9.93
C ALA A 160 -1.33 -7.58 -10.14
N ALA A 161 -2.39 -7.33 -9.37
CA ALA A 161 -3.67 -8.00 -9.57
C ALA A 161 -4.86 -7.06 -9.39
N VAL A 162 -5.92 -7.28 -10.18
CA VAL A 162 -7.20 -6.57 -10.06
C VAL A 162 -8.36 -7.48 -10.40
N GLY A 163 -9.52 -7.24 -9.77
CA GLY A 163 -10.79 -7.88 -10.13
C GLY A 163 -11.62 -6.98 -11.05
N LEU A 164 -12.10 -7.54 -12.17
CA LEU A 164 -12.94 -6.84 -13.12
C LEU A 164 -13.81 -7.84 -13.92
N GLY A 165 -15.11 -7.56 -14.07
CA GLY A 165 -16.00 -8.31 -14.95
C GLY A 165 -16.10 -9.82 -14.63
N GLY A 166 -16.13 -10.19 -13.33
CA GLY A 166 -16.20 -11.60 -12.90
C GLY A 166 -14.87 -12.34 -12.96
N ARG A 167 -13.77 -11.66 -13.30
CA ARG A 167 -12.42 -12.22 -13.43
C ARG A 167 -11.43 -11.53 -12.52
N ILE A 168 -10.38 -12.27 -12.14
CA ILE A 168 -9.18 -11.73 -11.50
C ILE A 168 -8.06 -11.76 -12.53
N TYR A 169 -7.41 -10.63 -12.75
CA TYR A 169 -6.27 -10.50 -13.64
C TYR A 169 -4.98 -10.48 -12.84
N ALA A 170 -4.07 -11.42 -13.11
CA ALA A 170 -2.71 -11.47 -12.59
C ALA A 170 -1.74 -10.98 -13.69
N ILE A 171 -1.03 -9.89 -13.43
CA ILE A 171 -0.38 -9.09 -14.46
C ILE A 171 1.11 -9.02 -14.21
N GLY A 172 1.94 -9.46 -15.17
CA GLY A 172 3.40 -9.37 -15.14
C GLY A 172 4.02 -10.00 -13.89
N GLY A 173 5.00 -9.31 -13.29
CA GLY A 173 5.77 -9.79 -12.15
C GLY A 173 7.05 -10.51 -12.55
N LEU A 174 7.65 -11.25 -11.61
CA LEU A 174 8.87 -12.05 -11.78
C LEU A 174 8.54 -13.55 -11.86
N ASP A 175 9.22 -14.28 -12.77
CA ASP A 175 9.12 -15.73 -12.96
C ASP A 175 10.52 -16.38 -13.06
N PRO A 176 11.06 -16.96 -12.02
CA PRO A 176 11.01 -16.51 -10.64
C PRO A 176 11.84 -15.23 -10.44
N VAL A 177 12.80 -14.94 -11.36
CA VAL A 177 13.74 -13.82 -11.26
C VAL A 177 13.69 -12.86 -12.44
N ASN A 178 13.05 -13.24 -13.54
CA ASN A 178 12.93 -12.42 -14.75
C ASN A 178 11.55 -11.78 -14.81
N PRO A 179 11.47 -10.47 -15.14
CA PRO A 179 10.19 -9.85 -15.45
C PRO A 179 9.53 -10.54 -16.65
N VAL A 180 8.21 -10.61 -16.62
CA VAL A 180 7.43 -11.24 -17.69
C VAL A 180 6.35 -10.31 -18.24
N GLN A 181 5.92 -10.60 -19.48
CA GLN A 181 4.80 -9.90 -20.13
C GLN A 181 3.45 -10.61 -19.89
N THR A 182 3.48 -11.87 -19.46
CA THR A 182 2.30 -12.72 -19.36
C THR A 182 1.24 -12.10 -18.44
N VAL A 183 0.00 -12.16 -18.91
CA VAL A 183 -1.19 -11.76 -18.14
C VAL A 183 -2.15 -12.95 -18.12
N TYR A 184 -2.50 -13.38 -16.91
CA TYR A 184 -3.49 -14.43 -16.68
C TYR A 184 -4.80 -13.83 -16.21
N ALA A 185 -5.92 -14.36 -16.71
CA ALA A 185 -7.27 -14.05 -16.25
C ALA A 185 -7.92 -15.29 -15.63
N TYR A 186 -8.28 -15.21 -14.36
CA TYR A 186 -9.02 -16.26 -13.65
C TYR A 186 -10.51 -15.97 -13.73
N ASP A 187 -11.25 -16.87 -14.34
CA ASP A 187 -12.71 -16.86 -14.35
C ASP A 187 -13.21 -17.45 -13.02
N VAL A 188 -13.79 -16.58 -12.16
CA VAL A 188 -14.19 -16.99 -10.80
C VAL A 188 -15.34 -18.00 -10.81
N ALA A 189 -16.21 -17.96 -11.83
CA ALA A 189 -17.32 -18.92 -11.94
C ALA A 189 -16.89 -20.29 -12.47
N ARG A 190 -15.86 -20.31 -13.34
CA ARG A 190 -15.30 -21.56 -13.92
C ARG A 190 -14.12 -22.11 -13.14
N GLU A 191 -13.59 -21.37 -12.19
CA GLU A 191 -12.39 -21.68 -11.40
C GLU A 191 -11.17 -22.04 -12.26
N SER A 192 -10.97 -21.35 -13.38
CA SER A 192 -9.92 -21.67 -14.36
C SER A 192 -9.19 -20.41 -14.84
N TRP A 193 -7.89 -20.58 -15.12
CA TRP A 193 -7.03 -19.58 -15.70
C TRP A 193 -7.02 -19.66 -17.23
N SER A 194 -6.88 -18.52 -17.87
CA SER A 194 -6.58 -18.38 -19.31
C SER A 194 -5.55 -17.27 -19.50
N GLU A 195 -4.71 -17.39 -20.51
CA GLU A 195 -3.88 -16.27 -20.96
C GLU A 195 -4.72 -15.26 -21.74
N VAL A 196 -4.41 -14.00 -21.55
CA VAL A 196 -4.96 -12.89 -22.34
C VAL A 196 -3.81 -12.10 -22.96
N ALA A 197 -4.10 -11.08 -23.76
CA ALA A 197 -3.06 -10.29 -24.43
C ALA A 197 -1.97 -9.88 -23.44
N PRO A 198 -0.69 -10.19 -23.74
CA PRO A 198 0.43 -9.89 -22.85
C PRO A 198 0.69 -8.40 -22.77
N LEU A 199 1.32 -7.96 -21.68
CA LEU A 199 1.86 -6.60 -21.55
C LEU A 199 2.79 -6.27 -22.73
N PRO A 200 2.83 -5.02 -23.20
CA PRO A 200 3.74 -4.60 -24.26
C PRO A 200 5.22 -4.74 -23.89
N GLU A 201 5.53 -4.80 -22.61
CA GLU A 201 6.89 -4.98 -22.09
C GLU A 201 6.89 -5.81 -20.79
N ALA A 202 7.99 -6.51 -20.52
CA ALA A 202 8.14 -7.34 -19.33
C ALA A 202 8.42 -6.45 -18.11
N ILE A 203 7.47 -6.38 -17.16
CA ILE A 203 7.51 -5.48 -16.00
C ILE A 203 7.21 -6.22 -14.70
N HIS A 204 7.87 -5.80 -13.62
CA HIS A 204 7.54 -6.20 -12.26
C HIS A 204 7.42 -4.97 -11.34
N ALA A 205 6.91 -5.17 -10.12
CA ALA A 205 6.78 -4.11 -9.11
C ALA A 205 5.93 -2.90 -9.55
N MET A 206 5.03 -3.10 -10.52
CA MET A 206 4.03 -2.13 -10.94
C MET A 206 2.81 -2.20 -10.02
N ALA A 207 1.95 -1.19 -10.11
CA ALA A 207 0.63 -1.22 -9.53
C ALA A 207 -0.47 -1.25 -10.60
N ALA A 208 -1.63 -1.81 -10.25
CA ALA A 208 -2.79 -1.81 -11.14
C ALA A 208 -4.05 -1.31 -10.43
N THR A 209 -4.92 -0.67 -11.20
CA THR A 209 -6.24 -0.21 -10.74
C THR A 209 -7.24 -0.30 -11.89
N VAL A 210 -8.53 -0.33 -11.54
CA VAL A 210 -9.60 -0.23 -12.55
C VAL A 210 -10.03 1.22 -12.69
N PHE A 211 -10.02 1.73 -13.92
CA PHE A 211 -10.48 3.07 -14.24
C PHE A 211 -11.39 3.03 -15.46
N LYS A 212 -12.64 3.46 -15.32
CA LYS A 212 -13.67 3.44 -16.38
C LYS A 212 -13.85 2.09 -17.09
N GLY A 213 -13.82 0.99 -16.34
CA GLY A 213 -13.99 -0.36 -16.89
C GLY A 213 -12.78 -0.94 -17.61
N GLU A 214 -11.64 -0.25 -17.57
CA GLU A 214 -10.36 -0.72 -18.11
C GLU A 214 -9.34 -0.90 -17.00
N ILE A 215 -8.36 -1.77 -17.21
CA ILE A 215 -7.27 -2.01 -16.26
C ILE A 215 -6.10 -1.08 -16.61
N TRP A 216 -5.72 -0.25 -15.65
CA TRP A 216 -4.58 0.64 -15.75
C TRP A 216 -3.41 0.05 -14.96
N VAL A 217 -2.28 -0.13 -15.62
CA VAL A 217 -1.01 -0.59 -15.03
C VAL A 217 -0.04 0.57 -15.03
N LEU A 218 0.46 0.93 -13.86
CA LEU A 218 1.25 2.14 -13.63
C LEU A 218 2.68 1.78 -13.19
N GLY A 219 3.65 2.33 -13.88
CA GLY A 219 5.07 2.25 -13.51
C GLY A 219 5.61 0.84 -13.52
N GLY A 220 6.41 0.53 -12.51
CA GLY A 220 7.13 -0.74 -12.39
C GLY A 220 8.57 -0.63 -12.88
N ARG A 221 9.23 -1.79 -13.00
CA ARG A 221 10.66 -1.89 -13.29
C ARG A 221 10.92 -2.93 -14.36
N LEU A 222 11.85 -2.63 -15.26
CA LEU A 222 12.35 -3.54 -16.30
C LEU A 222 13.47 -4.43 -15.76
N LYS A 223 13.88 -5.44 -16.53
CA LYS A 223 15.07 -6.26 -16.25
C LYS A 223 16.35 -5.41 -16.19
N SER A 224 16.44 -4.35 -16.95
CA SER A 224 17.54 -3.37 -16.93
C SER A 224 17.63 -2.53 -15.67
N GLN A 225 16.68 -2.70 -14.72
CA GLN A 225 16.48 -1.88 -13.52
C GLN A 225 15.95 -0.45 -13.81
N GLU A 226 15.59 -0.13 -15.06
CA GLU A 226 14.90 1.10 -15.37
C GLU A 226 13.53 1.14 -14.69
N ILE A 227 13.29 2.21 -13.91
CA ILE A 227 11.99 2.48 -13.28
C ILE A 227 11.14 3.29 -14.27
N LEU A 228 9.90 2.84 -14.45
CA LEU A 228 9.04 3.37 -15.51
C LEU A 228 8.11 4.48 -15.01
N ARG A 229 7.82 5.43 -15.89
CA ARG A 229 6.72 6.38 -15.77
C ARG A 229 5.54 6.04 -16.67
N ARG A 230 5.64 4.95 -17.44
CA ARG A 230 4.62 4.51 -18.39
C ARG A 230 3.35 4.08 -17.67
N VAL A 231 2.23 4.26 -18.36
CA VAL A 231 0.93 3.71 -17.99
C VAL A 231 0.45 2.90 -19.17
N TRP A 232 0.15 1.63 -18.91
CA TRP A 232 -0.47 0.74 -19.88
C TRP A 232 -1.93 0.56 -19.54
N ILE A 233 -2.79 0.55 -20.55
CA ILE A 233 -4.25 0.42 -20.37
C ILE A 233 -4.72 -0.79 -21.14
N TYR A 234 -5.31 -1.76 -20.43
CA TYR A 234 -5.92 -2.95 -21.01
C TYR A 234 -7.42 -2.79 -21.12
N ASN A 235 -7.93 -3.06 -22.33
CA ASN A 235 -9.37 -3.17 -22.59
C ASN A 235 -9.79 -4.64 -22.62
N PRO A 236 -10.51 -5.17 -21.60
CA PRO A 236 -10.87 -6.57 -21.54
C PRO A 236 -11.82 -7.02 -22.65
N ALA A 237 -12.66 -6.11 -23.16
CA ALA A 237 -13.63 -6.45 -24.21
C ALA A 237 -12.97 -6.64 -25.57
N ARG A 238 -11.82 -5.96 -25.80
CA ARG A 238 -11.05 -6.07 -27.04
C ARG A 238 -9.86 -7.00 -26.92
N ASN A 239 -9.48 -7.36 -25.68
CA ASN A 239 -8.23 -8.08 -25.36
C ASN A 239 -6.98 -7.35 -25.90
N GLU A 240 -6.88 -6.03 -25.72
CA GLU A 240 -5.84 -5.18 -26.30
C GLU A 240 -5.26 -4.22 -25.26
N TRP A 241 -3.95 -3.95 -25.40
CA TRP A 241 -3.24 -2.92 -24.64
C TRP A 241 -3.01 -1.66 -25.46
N ARG A 242 -3.02 -0.51 -24.79
CA ARG A 242 -2.60 0.78 -25.36
C ARG A 242 -1.84 1.61 -24.32
N ALA A 243 -1.04 2.56 -24.81
CA ALA A 243 -0.38 3.52 -23.94
C ALA A 243 -1.41 4.48 -23.31
N GLY A 244 -1.21 4.76 -22.03
CA GLY A 244 -1.94 5.75 -21.26
C GLY A 244 -1.11 7.02 -21.00
N PRO A 245 -1.67 7.99 -20.26
CA PRO A 245 -0.98 9.21 -19.88
C PRO A 245 0.16 8.93 -18.90
N SER A 246 1.40 9.08 -19.32
CA SER A 246 2.58 8.83 -18.47
C SER A 246 2.53 9.62 -17.17
N MET A 247 2.97 8.98 -16.08
CA MET A 247 3.12 9.62 -14.78
C MET A 247 4.17 10.75 -14.83
N PRO A 248 4.09 11.75 -13.94
CA PRO A 248 5.07 12.85 -13.88
C PRO A 248 6.49 12.39 -13.52
N LYS A 249 6.61 11.30 -12.77
CA LYS A 249 7.88 10.70 -12.32
C LYS A 249 7.87 9.19 -12.49
N PRO A 250 9.04 8.55 -12.71
CA PRO A 250 9.16 7.10 -12.61
C PRO A 250 8.76 6.61 -11.21
N MET A 251 8.03 5.50 -11.13
CA MET A 251 7.55 4.92 -9.87
C MET A 251 7.46 3.39 -10.00
N ASP A 252 7.98 2.67 -8.99
CA ASP A 252 7.79 1.24 -8.79
C ASP A 252 7.38 0.99 -7.34
N LEU A 253 6.86 -0.19 -7.00
CA LEU A 253 6.39 -0.52 -5.65
C LEU A 253 5.44 0.56 -5.08
N LEU A 254 4.65 1.16 -5.94
CA LEU A 254 3.74 2.26 -5.61
C LEU A 254 2.37 1.74 -5.16
N GLY A 255 1.69 2.52 -4.32
CA GLY A 255 0.27 2.33 -4.05
C GLY A 255 -0.58 3.09 -5.09
N VAL A 256 -1.63 2.44 -5.60
CA VAL A 256 -2.58 3.09 -6.52
C VAL A 256 -4.03 2.75 -6.17
N VAL A 257 -4.91 3.74 -6.28
CA VAL A 257 -6.36 3.55 -6.14
C VAL A 257 -7.13 4.52 -7.01
N THR A 258 -8.23 4.06 -7.59
CA THR A 258 -9.16 4.90 -8.35
C THR A 258 -10.38 5.25 -7.50
N VAL A 259 -10.76 6.53 -7.49
CA VAL A 259 -11.95 7.07 -6.83
C VAL A 259 -12.73 7.94 -7.82
N GLY A 260 -13.88 7.48 -8.24
CA GLY A 260 -14.68 8.17 -9.25
C GLY A 260 -13.89 8.38 -10.56
N ASN A 261 -13.70 9.64 -10.95
CA ASN A 261 -12.98 10.00 -12.17
C ASN A 261 -11.50 10.38 -11.91
N LYS A 262 -10.92 9.92 -10.78
CA LYS A 262 -9.52 10.25 -10.42
C LYS A 262 -8.76 8.99 -10.02
N SER A 263 -7.53 8.83 -10.52
CA SER A 263 -6.59 7.81 -10.06
C SER A 263 -5.49 8.45 -9.22
N HIS A 264 -5.27 7.91 -8.04
CA HIS A 264 -4.33 8.38 -7.03
C HIS A 264 -3.14 7.43 -6.98
N ALA A 265 -1.92 7.96 -7.08
CA ALA A 265 -0.66 7.20 -7.03
C ALA A 265 0.26 7.77 -5.97
N VAL A 266 0.80 6.91 -5.11
CA VAL A 266 1.70 7.27 -4.01
C VAL A 266 2.95 6.42 -4.05
N LEU A 267 4.12 7.06 -3.96
CA LEU A 267 5.42 6.42 -3.76
C LEU A 267 6.32 7.33 -2.93
N GLU A 268 6.98 6.79 -1.93
CA GLU A 268 7.79 7.57 -0.98
C GLU A 268 6.95 8.69 -0.33
N SER A 269 7.38 9.95 -0.46
CA SER A 269 6.57 11.11 -0.08
C SER A 269 5.73 11.68 -1.23
N LYS A 270 5.90 11.15 -2.46
CA LYS A 270 5.28 11.70 -3.66
C LYS A 270 3.84 11.20 -3.79
N TYR A 271 2.93 12.13 -4.03
CA TYR A 271 1.54 11.84 -4.33
C TYR A 271 1.11 12.57 -5.59
N PHE A 272 0.56 11.82 -6.53
CA PHE A 272 0.03 12.33 -7.79
C PHE A 272 -1.42 11.88 -7.99
N VAL A 273 -2.20 12.73 -8.65
CA VAL A 273 -3.59 12.47 -9.01
C VAL A 273 -3.75 12.66 -10.51
N TYR A 274 -4.20 11.63 -11.20
CA TYR A 274 -4.71 11.75 -12.56
C TYR A 274 -6.17 12.13 -12.51
N ASP A 275 -6.54 13.22 -13.17
CA ASP A 275 -7.92 13.66 -13.32
C ASP A 275 -8.42 13.28 -14.72
N GLY A 276 -9.39 12.39 -14.77
CA GLY A 276 -9.96 11.89 -16.03
C GLY A 276 -10.83 12.91 -16.78
N ALA A 277 -11.20 14.04 -16.16
CA ALA A 277 -11.90 15.12 -16.83
C ALA A 277 -10.90 16.01 -17.61
N THR A 278 -9.81 16.40 -16.98
CA THR A 278 -8.76 17.24 -17.59
C THR A 278 -7.71 16.42 -18.34
N ARG A 279 -7.66 15.10 -18.13
CA ARG A 279 -6.66 14.15 -18.67
C ARG A 279 -5.22 14.51 -18.26
N LYS A 280 -5.04 15.10 -17.09
CA LYS A 280 -3.73 15.57 -16.60
C LYS A 280 -3.42 14.98 -15.22
N TRP A 281 -2.13 14.76 -15.00
CA TRP A 281 -1.58 14.46 -13.68
C TRP A 281 -1.33 15.76 -12.92
N GLN A 282 -1.65 15.77 -11.64
CA GLN A 282 -1.40 16.87 -10.72
C GLN A 282 -0.66 16.34 -9.48
N ARG A 283 0.20 17.16 -8.89
CA ARG A 283 0.86 16.83 -7.63
C ARG A 283 -0.05 17.20 -6.46
N GLY A 284 -0.24 16.26 -5.54
CA GLY A 284 -0.89 16.48 -4.26
C GLY A 284 0.10 16.72 -3.12
N PRO A 285 -0.40 16.83 -1.87
CA PRO A 285 0.44 17.00 -0.67
C PRO A 285 1.29 15.77 -0.41
N SER A 286 2.54 15.98 0.03
CA SER A 286 3.47 14.89 0.32
C SER A 286 3.07 14.12 1.58
N LEU A 287 3.32 12.78 1.61
CA LEU A 287 3.27 11.98 2.82
C LEU A 287 4.29 12.49 3.83
N LYS A 288 4.03 12.24 5.11
CA LYS A 288 4.93 12.59 6.21
C LYS A 288 6.12 11.65 6.30
N VAL A 289 5.91 10.36 6.03
CA VAL A 289 6.97 9.34 6.03
C VAL A 289 7.15 8.81 4.63
N PRO A 290 8.34 8.98 4.02
CA PRO A 290 8.65 8.41 2.69
C PRO A 290 8.69 6.88 2.75
N ARG A 291 7.82 6.21 1.97
CA ARG A 291 7.70 4.74 1.98
C ARG A 291 7.41 4.20 0.58
N HIS A 292 7.97 3.03 0.26
CA HIS A 292 7.59 2.24 -0.89
C HIS A 292 6.92 0.91 -0.44
N ALA A 293 6.42 0.13 -1.37
CA ALA A 293 5.72 -1.14 -1.11
C ALA A 293 4.61 -1.00 -0.06
N LEU A 294 3.92 0.14 -0.07
CA LEU A 294 2.79 0.47 0.78
C LEU A 294 1.46 0.12 0.10
N ALA A 295 0.43 -0.10 0.90
CA ALA A 295 -0.95 -0.20 0.41
C ALA A 295 -1.62 1.18 0.34
N LEU A 296 -2.43 1.43 -0.71
CA LEU A 296 -3.21 2.66 -0.86
C LEU A 296 -4.67 2.34 -1.16
N TYR A 297 -5.57 2.80 -0.29
CA TYR A 297 -7.01 2.60 -0.45
C TYR A 297 -7.81 3.86 -0.16
N ALA A 298 -9.04 3.88 -0.67
CA ALA A 298 -9.99 4.97 -0.44
C ALA A 298 -11.23 4.45 0.29
N VAL A 299 -11.56 5.06 1.43
CA VAL A 299 -12.72 4.72 2.24
C VAL A 299 -13.34 5.98 2.80
N GLY A 300 -14.66 6.12 2.70
CA GLY A 300 -15.40 7.20 3.34
C GLY A 300 -14.91 8.61 2.98
N GLY A 301 -14.49 8.83 1.73
CA GLY A 301 -13.96 10.11 1.26
C GLY A 301 -12.54 10.42 1.76
N ARG A 302 -11.80 9.41 2.19
CA ARG A 302 -10.39 9.52 2.59
C ARG A 302 -9.53 8.49 1.88
N LEU A 303 -8.28 8.86 1.59
CA LEU A 303 -7.21 7.92 1.24
C LEU A 303 -6.54 7.43 2.52
N TYR A 304 -6.05 6.20 2.48
CA TYR A 304 -5.25 5.56 3.51
C TYR A 304 -4.00 4.97 2.87
N ALA A 305 -2.83 5.46 3.29
CA ALA A 305 -1.51 4.92 2.93
C ALA A 305 -1.00 4.09 4.11
N ILE A 306 -0.84 2.78 3.92
CA ILE A 306 -0.70 1.80 5.01
C ILE A 306 0.60 1.02 4.86
N GLY A 307 1.37 0.91 5.95
CA GLY A 307 2.58 0.11 6.00
C GLY A 307 3.66 0.57 5.01
N GLY A 308 4.43 -0.37 4.52
CA GLY A 308 5.50 -0.15 3.56
C GLY A 308 6.87 -0.03 4.20
N CYS A 309 7.90 0.12 3.38
CA CYS A 309 9.29 0.21 3.79
C CYS A 309 9.76 1.67 3.73
N ILE A 310 10.33 2.19 4.81
CA ILE A 310 10.85 3.57 4.93
C ILE A 310 12.12 3.72 4.11
N VAL A 311 12.22 4.80 3.36
CA VAL A 311 13.38 5.12 2.53
C VAL A 311 14.13 6.32 3.14
N PRO A 312 15.47 6.27 3.25
CA PRO A 312 16.42 5.26 2.76
C PRO A 312 16.76 4.13 3.74
N GLN A 313 16.19 4.11 4.95
CA GLN A 313 16.57 3.19 6.03
C GLN A 313 16.23 1.72 5.73
N LEU A 314 15.30 1.44 4.82
CA LEU A 314 14.77 0.12 4.47
C LEU A 314 14.17 -0.62 5.69
N GLU A 315 13.57 0.15 6.61
CA GLU A 315 12.85 -0.38 7.77
C GLU A 315 11.34 -0.44 7.50
N ASP A 316 10.69 -1.53 7.90
CA ASP A 316 9.25 -1.63 7.77
C ASP A 316 8.52 -0.67 8.69
N SER A 317 7.49 -0.07 8.16
CA SER A 317 6.69 0.94 8.85
C SER A 317 5.32 0.39 9.27
N PRO A 318 4.88 0.61 10.51
CA PRO A 318 3.49 0.39 10.90
C PRO A 318 2.60 1.59 10.53
N ALA A 319 3.16 2.66 9.98
CA ALA A 319 2.47 3.93 9.81
C ALA A 319 1.25 3.82 8.90
N VAL A 320 0.17 4.46 9.33
CA VAL A 320 -1.02 4.70 8.53
C VAL A 320 -1.24 6.20 8.46
N GLU A 321 -1.17 6.72 7.25
CA GLU A 321 -1.47 8.11 6.97
C GLU A 321 -2.79 8.21 6.19
N THR A 322 -3.61 9.22 6.50
CA THR A 322 -4.88 9.44 5.83
C THR A 322 -4.98 10.85 5.28
N LEU A 323 -5.58 11.00 4.10
CA LEU A 323 -5.83 12.27 3.42
C LEU A 323 -7.31 12.40 3.10
N ARG A 324 -7.96 13.47 3.53
CA ARG A 324 -9.34 13.79 3.14
C ARG A 324 -9.37 14.19 1.66
N LEU A 325 -10.20 13.53 0.88
CA LEU A 325 -10.46 13.91 -0.50
C LEU A 325 -11.40 15.11 -0.54
N THR A 326 -11.02 16.14 -1.27
CA THR A 326 -11.91 17.27 -1.60
C THR A 326 -12.81 16.84 -2.76
N ARG A 327 -14.09 17.18 -2.65
CA ARG A 327 -15.08 16.95 -3.72
C ARG A 327 -14.74 17.74 -4.97
#